data_c47a3e6bee8b22be0f8d56282125bb9f
#
_entry.id   c47a3e6bee8b22be0f8d56282125bb9f
#
_cell.length_a   1.000
_cell.length_b   1.000
_cell.length_c   1.000
_cell.angle_alpha   90.00
_cell.angle_beta   90.00
_cell.angle_gamma   90.00
#
_symmetry.space_group_name_H-M   'P 1'
#
loop_
_entity.id
_entity.type
_entity.pdbx_description
1 polymer ?
#
loop_
_entity_poly.entity_id
_entity_poly.type
_entity_poly.pdbx_seq_one_letter_code
_entity_poly.pdbx_strand_id
1 'polypeptide(L)'
;HGLPDGDWTIYHENGEVWQEISFQDGCKSGEWTVNHDTGKPWIRGHYTADLRTGTWTYYWISGVPMAEGKFHGNERDGLWTYWDENGDELCRIRYMADFEVPGS
;
A
#
# COMPACT_ATOMS: atom_id res chain seq x y z
N HIS A 1 -6.67 -0.30 27.52
CA HIS A 1 -5.97 0.92 27.40
C HIS A 1 -4.47 0.75 27.43
N GLY A 2 -3.73 1.72 26.99
CA GLY A 2 -2.33 1.52 26.71
C GLY A 2 -2.07 1.02 25.29
N LEU A 3 -3.11 0.63 24.56
CA LEU A 3 -2.98 0.25 23.15
C LEU A 3 -3.16 1.46 22.25
N PRO A 4 -2.43 1.53 21.12
CA PRO A 4 -2.64 2.61 20.15
C PRO A 4 -4.07 2.63 19.65
N ASP A 5 -4.62 3.83 19.49
CA ASP A 5 -5.95 4.02 18.96
C ASP A 5 -6.00 5.37 18.25
N GLY A 6 -6.74 5.45 17.14
CA GLY A 6 -6.86 6.66 16.37
C GLY A 6 -5.78 6.82 15.31
N ASP A 7 -5.69 8.03 14.79
CA ASP A 7 -4.81 8.36 13.66
C ASP A 7 -3.44 8.83 14.14
N TRP A 8 -2.41 8.27 13.56
CA TRP A 8 -1.01 8.61 13.87
C TRP A 8 -0.34 9.15 12.62
N THR A 9 0.44 10.22 12.80
CA THR A 9 1.22 10.80 11.71
C THR A 9 2.69 10.79 12.11
N ILE A 10 3.55 10.27 11.22
CA ILE A 10 4.99 10.20 11.42
C ILE A 10 5.65 11.03 10.34
N TYR A 11 6.66 11.80 10.71
CA TYR A 11 7.32 12.75 9.82
C TYR A 11 8.75 12.32 9.48
N HIS A 12 9.19 12.66 8.27
CA HIS A 12 10.60 12.60 7.90
C HIS A 12 11.36 13.71 8.63
N GLU A 13 12.68 13.61 8.66
CA GLU A 13 13.50 14.62 9.30
C GLU A 13 13.33 16.01 8.70
N ASN A 14 12.97 16.09 7.42
CA ASN A 14 12.77 17.38 6.74
C ASN A 14 11.39 17.99 6.98
N GLY A 15 10.55 17.33 7.80
CA GLY A 15 9.22 17.83 8.13
C GLY A 15 8.10 17.34 7.23
N GLU A 16 8.42 16.67 6.12
CA GLU A 16 7.41 16.08 5.27
C GLU A 16 6.74 14.87 5.94
N VAL A 17 5.46 14.68 5.70
CA VAL A 17 4.75 13.52 6.26
C VAL A 17 5.34 12.24 5.66
N TRP A 18 5.78 11.35 6.51
CA TRP A 18 6.30 10.05 6.12
C TRP A 18 5.19 9.02 6.08
N GLN A 19 4.47 8.85 7.18
CA GLN A 19 3.40 7.86 7.25
C GLN A 19 2.20 8.42 7.98
N GLU A 20 1.03 8.02 7.50
CA GLU A 20 -0.21 8.22 8.22
C GLU A 20 -0.85 6.86 8.37
N ILE A 21 -1.19 6.49 9.59
CA ILE A 21 -1.73 5.18 9.89
C ILE A 21 -2.77 5.29 11.00
N SER A 22 -3.81 4.48 10.90
CA SER A 22 -4.86 4.43 11.89
C SER A 22 -4.79 3.13 12.66
N PHE A 23 -5.08 3.20 13.95
CA PHE A 23 -5.10 2.04 14.84
C PHE A 23 -6.47 1.91 15.49
N GLN A 24 -6.87 0.69 15.73
CA GLN A 24 -8.06 0.37 16.49
C GLN A 24 -7.70 -0.78 17.42
N ASP A 25 -7.78 -0.54 18.73
CA ASP A 25 -7.46 -1.53 19.76
C ASP A 25 -6.07 -2.16 19.58
N GLY A 26 -5.10 -1.34 19.18
CA GLY A 26 -3.73 -1.78 18.98
C GLY A 26 -3.42 -2.37 17.62
N CYS A 27 -4.43 -2.58 16.78
CA CYS A 27 -4.28 -3.14 15.44
C CYS A 27 -4.36 -2.05 14.39
N LYS A 28 -3.57 -2.19 13.33
CA LYS A 28 -3.68 -1.30 12.18
C LYS A 28 -5.04 -1.49 11.54
N SER A 29 -5.75 -0.39 11.31
CA SER A 29 -7.09 -0.44 10.75
C SER A 29 -7.37 0.85 10.00
N GLY A 30 -7.84 0.76 8.76
CA GLY A 30 -8.10 1.92 7.92
C GLY A 30 -6.99 2.19 6.93
N GLU A 31 -7.01 3.37 6.35
CA GLU A 31 -6.05 3.74 5.30
C GLU A 31 -4.64 3.89 5.85
N TRP A 32 -3.68 3.43 5.05
CA TRP A 32 -2.26 3.59 5.34
C TRP A 32 -1.61 4.31 4.18
N THR A 33 -0.95 5.41 4.47
CA THR A 33 -0.26 6.20 3.47
C THR A 33 1.21 6.34 3.86
N VAL A 34 2.09 6.13 2.89
CA VAL A 34 3.53 6.35 3.06
C VAL A 34 3.98 7.26 1.95
N ASN A 35 4.75 8.28 2.31
CA ASN A 35 5.29 9.23 1.35
C ASN A 35 6.82 9.20 1.37
N HIS A 36 7.43 9.50 0.24
CA HIS A 36 8.85 9.76 0.16
C HIS A 36 9.16 11.08 0.87
N ASP A 37 10.42 11.33 1.15
CA ASP A 37 10.84 12.58 1.79
C ASP A 37 10.63 13.80 0.90
N THR A 38 10.33 13.60 -0.38
CA THR A 38 9.94 14.65 -1.32
C THR A 38 8.48 15.06 -1.17
N GLY A 39 7.71 14.32 -0.36
CA GLY A 39 6.27 14.54 -0.21
C GLY A 39 5.44 13.77 -1.22
N LYS A 40 6.06 13.13 -2.21
CA LYS A 40 5.33 12.35 -3.20
C LYS A 40 4.90 11.00 -2.64
N PRO A 41 3.78 10.46 -3.10
CA PRO A 41 3.28 9.18 -2.58
C PRO A 41 4.26 8.04 -2.86
N TRP A 42 4.37 7.13 -1.92
CA TRP A 42 5.14 5.91 -2.04
C TRP A 42 4.21 4.69 -2.00
N ILE A 43 3.37 4.61 -0.98
CA ILE A 43 2.43 3.50 -0.81
C ILE A 43 1.08 4.05 -0.37
N ARG A 44 0.01 3.49 -0.94
CA ARG A 44 -1.36 3.74 -0.50
C ARG A 44 -2.03 2.38 -0.34
N GLY A 45 -2.61 2.14 0.81
CA GLY A 45 -3.27 0.88 1.08
C GLY A 45 -4.28 0.97 2.21
N HIS A 46 -4.74 -0.18 2.64
CA HIS A 46 -5.75 -0.29 3.66
C HIS A 46 -5.50 -1.52 4.53
N TYR A 47 -5.65 -1.35 5.83
CA TYR A 47 -5.53 -2.46 6.79
C TYR A 47 -6.86 -2.74 7.45
N THR A 48 -7.09 -4.00 7.75
CA THR A 48 -8.21 -4.44 8.58
C THR A 48 -7.63 -5.42 9.61
N ALA A 49 -7.64 -5.03 10.88
CA ALA A 49 -7.11 -5.85 11.98
C ALA A 49 -5.70 -6.37 11.67
N ASP A 50 -4.78 -5.46 11.32
CA ASP A 50 -3.37 -5.73 10.98
C ASP A 50 -3.15 -6.48 9.65
N LEU A 51 -4.20 -6.80 8.92
CA LEU A 51 -4.09 -7.48 7.63
C LEU A 51 -4.27 -6.50 6.49
N ARG A 52 -3.45 -6.63 5.45
CA ARG A 52 -3.62 -5.83 4.23
C ARG A 52 -4.87 -6.29 3.50
N THR A 53 -5.73 -5.34 3.15
CA THR A 53 -6.99 -5.61 2.45
C THR A 53 -7.26 -4.51 1.44
N GLY A 54 -8.12 -4.78 0.47
CA GLY A 54 -8.53 -3.80 -0.52
C GLY A 54 -7.43 -3.45 -1.51
N THR A 55 -7.61 -2.34 -2.20
CA THR A 55 -6.67 -1.91 -3.24
C THR A 55 -5.42 -1.30 -2.64
N TRP A 56 -4.27 -1.77 -3.10
CA TRP A 56 -2.97 -1.23 -2.72
C TRP A 56 -2.27 -0.73 -3.96
N THR A 57 -1.68 0.48 -3.87
CA THR A 57 -0.93 1.09 -4.96
C THR A 57 0.45 1.45 -4.44
N TYR A 58 1.46 1.06 -5.19
CA TYR A 58 2.86 1.41 -4.93
C TYR A 58 3.31 2.38 -6.01
N TYR A 59 4.16 3.33 -5.65
CA TYR A 59 4.58 4.38 -6.57
C TYR A 59 6.10 4.45 -6.66
N TRP A 60 6.59 4.77 -7.86
CA TRP A 60 7.98 5.15 -8.06
C TRP A 60 8.23 6.48 -7.37
N ILE A 61 9.50 6.80 -7.11
CA ILE A 61 9.87 8.05 -6.44
C ILE A 61 9.41 9.28 -7.24
N SER A 62 9.22 9.12 -8.54
CA SER A 62 8.71 10.19 -9.41
C SER A 62 7.21 10.48 -9.20
N GLY A 63 6.48 9.59 -8.52
CA GLY A 63 5.06 9.70 -8.34
C GLY A 63 4.23 8.89 -9.34
N VAL A 64 4.89 8.22 -10.28
CA VAL A 64 4.22 7.34 -11.24
C VAL A 64 3.91 6.01 -10.55
N PRO A 65 2.71 5.43 -10.75
CA PRO A 65 2.42 4.12 -10.18
C PRO A 65 3.40 3.04 -10.63
N MET A 66 3.81 2.19 -9.68
CA MET A 66 4.70 1.07 -9.90
C MET A 66 3.90 -0.23 -9.99
N ALA A 67 2.93 -0.40 -9.11
CA ALA A 67 2.13 -1.61 -9.03
C ALA A 67 0.81 -1.30 -8.35
N GLU A 68 -0.25 -1.98 -8.76
CA GLU A 68 -1.56 -1.82 -8.16
C GLU A 68 -2.33 -3.12 -8.23
N GLY A 69 -2.99 -3.46 -7.14
CA GLY A 69 -3.83 -4.64 -7.08
C GLY A 69 -4.51 -4.74 -5.73
N LYS A 70 -5.12 -5.86 -5.47
CA LYS A 70 -5.84 -6.09 -4.22
C LYS A 70 -5.16 -7.11 -3.35
N PHE A 71 -5.26 -6.89 -2.05
CA PHE A 71 -4.85 -7.86 -1.04
C PHE A 71 -6.08 -8.44 -0.35
N HIS A 72 -5.99 -9.68 0.00
CA HIS A 72 -6.99 -10.37 0.80
C HIS A 72 -6.25 -11.05 1.95
N GLY A 73 -6.30 -10.41 3.13
CA GLY A 73 -5.64 -10.95 4.32
C GLY A 73 -4.13 -11.14 4.17
N ASN A 74 -3.42 -10.12 3.63
CA ASN A 74 -1.99 -10.11 3.36
C ASN A 74 -1.56 -10.88 2.12
N GLU A 75 -2.49 -11.48 1.40
CA GLU A 75 -2.16 -12.23 0.18
C GLU A 75 -2.67 -11.46 -1.03
N ARG A 76 -1.85 -11.41 -2.09
CA ARG A 76 -2.27 -10.79 -3.34
C ARG A 76 -3.40 -11.61 -3.94
N ASP A 77 -4.43 -10.94 -4.43
CA ASP A 77 -5.58 -11.60 -5.00
C ASP A 77 -6.11 -10.81 -6.18
N GLY A 78 -6.51 -11.51 -7.24
CA GLY A 78 -7.01 -10.89 -8.45
C GLY A 78 -5.91 -10.34 -9.34
N LEU A 79 -6.27 -9.41 -10.20
CA LEU A 79 -5.37 -8.89 -11.23
C LEU A 79 -4.51 -7.76 -10.65
N TRP A 80 -3.20 -7.93 -10.80
CA TRP A 80 -2.21 -6.92 -10.43
C TRP A 80 -1.56 -6.38 -11.69
N THR A 81 -1.42 -5.06 -11.77
CA THR A 81 -0.81 -4.37 -12.90
C THR A 81 0.50 -3.74 -12.45
N TYR A 82 1.52 -3.85 -13.28
CA TYR A 82 2.86 -3.32 -13.00
C TYR A 82 3.28 -2.37 -14.12
N TRP A 83 3.92 -1.27 -13.74
CA TRP A 83 4.37 -0.22 -14.68
C TRP A 83 5.84 0.09 -14.44
N ASP A 84 6.51 0.57 -15.52
CA ASP A 84 7.88 1.07 -15.39
C ASP A 84 7.88 2.53 -14.93
N GLU A 85 9.07 3.09 -14.76
CA GLU A 85 9.22 4.46 -14.25
C GLU A 85 8.65 5.53 -15.20
N ASN A 86 8.45 5.18 -16.45
CA ASN A 86 7.87 6.10 -17.45
C ASN A 86 6.35 6.06 -17.47
N GLY A 87 5.76 5.11 -16.73
CA GLY A 87 4.33 4.94 -16.71
C GLY A 87 3.81 3.94 -17.75
N ASP A 88 4.72 3.27 -18.44
CA ASP A 88 4.32 2.25 -19.43
C ASP A 88 4.04 0.93 -18.72
N GLU A 89 2.93 0.31 -19.07
CA GLU A 89 2.55 -0.96 -18.46
C GLU A 89 3.53 -2.06 -18.87
N LEU A 90 4.09 -2.73 -17.86
CA LEU A 90 5.02 -3.84 -18.08
C LEU A 90 4.28 -5.17 -18.24
N CYS A 91 3.35 -5.45 -17.33
CA CYS A 91 2.61 -6.71 -17.36
C CYS A 91 1.44 -6.65 -16.39
N ARG A 92 0.56 -7.63 -16.53
CA ARG A 92 -0.52 -7.87 -15.57
C ARG A 92 -0.42 -9.34 -15.16
N ILE A 93 -0.52 -9.57 -13.85
CA ILE A 93 -0.43 -10.91 -13.30
C ILE A 93 -1.67 -11.15 -12.45
N ARG A 94 -2.31 -12.29 -12.64
CA ARG A 94 -3.45 -12.69 -11.82
C ARG A 94 -2.96 -13.59 -10.70
N TYR A 95 -3.39 -13.26 -9.49
CA TYR A 95 -3.02 -14.02 -8.30
C TYR A 95 -4.24 -14.66 -7.66
N MET A 96 -4.01 -15.78 -7.02
CA MET A 96 -4.98 -16.40 -6.14
C MET A 96 -4.22 -16.76 -4.85
N ALA A 97 -4.49 -16.00 -3.77
CA ALA A 97 -3.80 -16.17 -2.48
C ALA A 97 -2.27 -16.15 -2.65
N ASP A 98 -1.75 -15.11 -3.35
CA ASP A 98 -0.34 -14.91 -3.68
C ASP A 98 0.25 -15.87 -4.72
N PHE A 99 -0.50 -16.85 -5.16
CA PHE A 99 -0.04 -17.73 -6.23
C PHE A 99 -0.42 -17.15 -7.58
N GLU A 100 0.55 -17.07 -8.49
CA GLU A 100 0.28 -16.64 -9.86
C GLU A 100 -0.57 -17.69 -10.57
N VAL A 101 -1.63 -17.23 -11.24
CA VAL A 101 -2.53 -18.13 -11.99
C VAL A 101 -1.98 -18.30 -13.39
N PRO A 102 -1.58 -19.54 -13.80
CA PRO A 102 -1.01 -19.77 -15.12
C PRO A 102 -2.02 -19.45 -16.24
N GLY A 103 -1.51 -18.92 -17.33
CA GLY A 103 -2.31 -18.64 -18.52
C GLY A 103 -3.24 -17.44 -18.42
N SER A 104 -3.01 -16.60 -17.44
CA SER A 104 -3.85 -15.40 -17.20
C SER A 104 -3.16 -14.13 -17.62
#